data_697f4a5877a883665cc6569398e96ea7
#
_entry.id   697f4a5877a883665cc6569398e96ea7
#
_cell.length_a   1.000
_cell.length_b   1.000
_cell.length_c   1.000
_cell.angle_alpha   90.00
_cell.angle_beta   90.00
_cell.angle_gamma   90.00
#
_symmetry.space_group_name_H-M   'P 1'
#
loop_
_entity.id
_entity.type
_entity.pdbx_description
1 polymer ?
#
loop_
_entity_poly.entity_id
_entity_poly.type
_entity_poly.pdbx_seq_one_letter_code
_entity_poly.pdbx_strand_id
1 'polypeptide(L)'
;NYLWNEDRYCAQISQVGHGRSYYLSEKADMCMMNQDDARYIYLRDEKSKECWNIGEGPLNTEVENYQCVHSIGSSRIQSSYQNIASSWQLFVPEEGYQEVWTLKIKNTGERQRHLSIFSAVSFYLEGFSYPRYYEMYRCMETDYDEKLKGVYCRSAHPFAPHKRYNAFLAASEPAYAYD
;
A
#
# COMPACT_ATOMS: atom_id res chain seq x y z
N ASN A 1 9.07 -11.68 2.58
CA ASN A 1 9.30 -11.89 1.15
C ASN A 1 9.88 -10.65 0.50
N TYR A 2 10.75 -10.84 -0.48
CA TYR A 2 11.30 -9.77 -1.31
C TYR A 2 10.87 -10.03 -2.74
N LEU A 3 10.09 -9.12 -3.30
CA LEU A 3 9.63 -9.15 -4.69
C LEU A 3 10.39 -8.07 -5.46
N TRP A 4 11.00 -8.41 -6.56
CA TRP A 4 11.83 -7.49 -7.34
C TRP A 4 11.76 -7.79 -8.83
N ASN A 5 12.12 -6.82 -9.65
CA ASN A 5 12.09 -6.92 -11.11
C ASN A 5 13.39 -6.45 -11.78
N GLU A 6 13.44 -6.52 -13.12
CA GLU A 6 14.61 -6.14 -13.91
C GLU A 6 14.95 -4.64 -13.82
N ASP A 7 13.94 -3.77 -13.60
CA ASP A 7 14.12 -2.34 -13.40
C ASP A 7 14.62 -1.97 -11.99
N ARG A 8 15.00 -2.99 -11.19
CA ARG A 8 15.52 -2.82 -9.83
C ARG A 8 14.52 -2.22 -8.84
N TYR A 9 13.23 -2.36 -9.11
CA TYR A 9 12.21 -2.10 -8.11
C TYR A 9 12.12 -3.29 -7.16
N CYS A 10 12.02 -3.02 -5.88
CA CYS A 10 11.89 -4.03 -4.84
C CYS A 10 10.80 -3.68 -3.85
N ALA A 11 9.94 -4.63 -3.55
CA ALA A 11 8.97 -4.57 -2.48
C ALA A 11 9.27 -5.64 -1.42
N GLN A 12 9.50 -5.21 -0.21
CA GLN A 12 9.60 -6.07 0.96
C GLN A 12 8.21 -6.25 1.54
N ILE A 13 7.75 -7.48 1.67
CA ILE A 13 6.43 -7.82 2.19
C ILE A 13 6.57 -8.72 3.41
N SER A 14 6.11 -8.23 4.55
CA SER A 14 6.05 -9.00 5.81
C SER A 14 4.85 -9.94 5.82
N GLN A 15 4.72 -10.72 6.88
CA GLN A 15 3.58 -11.62 7.08
C GLN A 15 2.24 -10.89 7.13
N VAL A 16 2.24 -9.62 7.47
CA VAL A 16 1.06 -8.78 7.66
C VAL A 16 0.81 -7.79 6.52
N GLY A 17 1.59 -7.89 5.42
CA GLY A 17 1.47 -7.02 4.24
C GLY A 17 2.27 -5.73 4.32
N HIS A 18 2.87 -5.45 5.47
CA HIS A 18 3.71 -4.28 5.67
C HIS A 18 5.11 -4.45 5.07
N GLY A 19 5.91 -3.42 5.12
CA GLY A 19 7.30 -3.41 4.69
C GLY A 19 7.61 -2.27 3.75
N ARG A 20 8.81 -2.27 3.22
CA ARG A 20 9.39 -1.17 2.45
C ARG A 20 9.26 -1.40 0.96
N SER A 21 9.24 -0.31 0.19
CA SER A 21 9.42 -0.37 -1.26
C SER A 21 10.45 0.66 -1.68
N TYR A 22 11.29 0.25 -2.61
CA TYR A 22 12.38 1.08 -3.12
C TYR A 22 12.78 0.65 -4.54
N TYR A 23 13.42 1.54 -5.24
CA TYR A 23 14.14 1.19 -6.45
C TYR A 23 15.59 1.68 -6.38
N LEU A 24 16.49 0.96 -7.01
CA LEU A 24 17.90 1.25 -7.07
C LEU A 24 18.22 1.83 -8.45
N SER A 25 18.65 3.07 -8.51
CA SER A 25 19.13 3.69 -9.73
C SER A 25 20.66 3.79 -9.72
N GLU A 26 21.28 3.99 -10.88
CA GLU A 26 22.72 4.24 -10.97
C GLU A 26 23.17 5.53 -10.27
N LYS A 27 22.25 6.47 -10.08
CA LYS A 27 22.53 7.80 -9.55
C LYS A 27 22.10 8.00 -8.11
N ALA A 28 21.08 7.29 -7.67
CA ALA A 28 20.56 7.40 -6.31
C ALA A 28 19.60 6.24 -6.01
N ASP A 29 19.69 5.75 -4.79
CA ASP A 29 18.71 4.82 -4.26
C ASP A 29 17.50 5.60 -3.79
N MET A 30 16.32 5.19 -4.24
CA MET A 30 15.05 5.82 -3.89
C MET A 30 14.22 4.91 -3.01
N CYS A 31 13.92 5.36 -1.81
CA CYS A 31 12.98 4.70 -0.94
C CYS A 31 11.58 5.31 -1.13
N MET A 32 10.64 4.53 -1.63
CA MET A 32 9.26 4.98 -1.84
C MET A 32 8.43 4.85 -0.57
N MET A 33 8.63 3.76 0.17
CA MET A 33 7.99 3.48 1.44
C MET A 33 9.05 2.95 2.40
N ASN A 34 9.35 3.70 3.44
CA ASN A 34 10.45 3.39 4.37
C ASN A 34 9.97 2.90 5.74
N GLN A 35 8.68 2.85 5.97
CA GLN A 35 8.12 2.40 7.23
C GLN A 35 7.74 0.93 7.15
N ASP A 36 7.89 0.23 8.27
CA ASP A 36 7.51 -1.17 8.35
C ASP A 36 5.98 -1.35 8.25
N ASP A 37 5.22 -0.28 8.43
CA ASP A 37 3.76 -0.21 8.42
C ASP A 37 3.21 0.70 7.30
N ALA A 38 3.80 0.66 6.12
CA ALA A 38 3.49 1.61 5.05
C ALA A 38 2.26 1.27 4.19
N ARG A 39 1.67 0.09 4.31
CA ARG A 39 0.55 -0.38 3.46
C ARG A 39 -0.59 -0.90 4.31
N TYR A 40 -1.80 -0.42 3.99
CA TYR A 40 -3.02 -0.88 4.66
C TYR A 40 -4.17 -1.07 3.69
N ILE A 41 -5.00 -2.08 3.95
CA ILE A 41 -6.33 -2.24 3.38
C ILE A 41 -7.31 -2.40 4.53
N TYR A 42 -8.23 -1.46 4.64
CA TYR A 42 -9.33 -1.50 5.61
C TYR A 42 -10.64 -1.80 4.91
N LEU A 43 -11.50 -2.50 5.62
CA LEU A 43 -12.89 -2.69 5.24
C LEU A 43 -13.78 -2.12 6.34
N ARG A 44 -14.90 -1.52 5.92
CA ARG A 44 -15.93 -1.04 6.85
C ARG A 44 -17.28 -1.54 6.39
N ASP A 45 -18.03 -2.14 7.29
CA ASP A 45 -19.47 -2.38 7.07
C ASP A 45 -20.25 -1.09 7.29
N GLU A 46 -20.95 -0.64 6.26
CA GLU A 46 -21.66 0.63 6.30
C GLU A 46 -22.89 0.63 7.21
N LYS A 47 -23.40 -0.54 7.56
CA LYS A 47 -24.54 -0.69 8.47
C LYS A 47 -24.11 -0.70 9.94
N SER A 48 -23.13 -1.53 10.30
CA SER A 48 -22.65 -1.64 11.69
C SER A 48 -21.60 -0.59 12.04
N LYS A 49 -20.96 0.01 11.03
CA LYS A 49 -19.79 0.91 11.13
C LYS A 49 -18.54 0.26 11.69
N GLU A 50 -18.55 -1.04 11.83
CA GLU A 50 -17.36 -1.79 12.23
C GLU A 50 -16.31 -1.77 11.14
N CYS A 51 -15.06 -1.56 11.56
CA CYS A 51 -13.89 -1.51 10.70
C CYS A 51 -12.93 -2.64 11.07
N TRP A 52 -12.30 -3.21 10.07
CA TRP A 52 -11.22 -4.18 10.23
C TRP A 52 -10.20 -4.07 9.10
N ASN A 53 -9.02 -4.58 9.29
CA ASN A 53 -8.03 -4.71 8.24
C ASN A 53 -7.82 -6.17 7.84
N ILE A 54 -7.34 -6.36 6.61
CA ILE A 54 -7.09 -7.71 6.07
C ILE A 54 -5.83 -8.30 6.69
N GLY A 55 -4.78 -7.48 6.85
CA GLY A 55 -3.56 -7.83 7.56
C GLY A 55 -3.70 -7.58 9.07
N GLU A 56 -2.61 -7.75 9.78
CA GLU A 56 -2.47 -7.24 11.13
C GLU A 56 -2.25 -5.73 11.03
N GLY A 57 -2.82 -4.95 11.92
CA GLY A 57 -2.67 -3.53 11.76
C GLY A 57 -3.21 -2.72 12.90
N PRO A 58 -3.32 -1.38 12.79
CA PRO A 58 -3.59 -0.54 13.94
C PRO A 58 -4.99 -0.74 14.53
N LEU A 59 -5.91 -1.32 13.77
CA LEU A 59 -7.19 -1.76 14.31
C LEU A 59 -6.99 -3.11 15.00
N ASN A 60 -7.12 -3.17 16.30
CA ASN A 60 -7.00 -4.40 17.09
C ASN A 60 -8.23 -5.31 16.93
N THR A 61 -8.70 -5.50 15.70
CA THR A 61 -9.83 -6.37 15.40
C THR A 61 -9.30 -7.78 15.21
N GLU A 62 -9.73 -8.72 16.02
CA GLU A 62 -9.41 -10.13 15.86
C GLU A 62 -10.11 -10.66 14.60
N VAL A 63 -9.31 -11.00 13.60
CA VAL A 63 -9.77 -11.64 12.36
C VAL A 63 -9.64 -13.15 12.48
N GLU A 64 -10.48 -13.86 11.75
CA GLU A 64 -10.49 -15.33 11.70
C GLU A 64 -9.71 -15.82 10.48
N ASN A 65 -9.25 -17.07 10.53
CA ASN A 65 -8.61 -17.75 9.39
C ASN A 65 -7.45 -16.97 8.76
N TYR A 66 -6.69 -16.29 9.59
CA TYR A 66 -5.53 -15.54 9.10
C TYR A 66 -4.48 -16.46 8.51
N GLN A 67 -4.05 -16.16 7.30
CA GLN A 67 -3.00 -16.88 6.59
C GLN A 67 -2.18 -15.94 5.72
N CYS A 68 -0.86 -16.08 5.80
CA CYS A 68 0.06 -15.45 4.85
C CYS A 68 0.83 -16.53 4.09
N VAL A 69 0.84 -16.42 2.77
CA VAL A 69 1.59 -17.31 1.87
C VAL A 69 2.53 -16.47 1.02
N HIS A 70 3.82 -16.70 1.20
CA HIS A 70 4.87 -16.14 0.37
C HIS A 70 5.27 -17.13 -0.73
N SER A 71 5.20 -16.67 -1.97
CA SER A 71 5.63 -17.40 -3.17
C SER A 71 6.78 -16.66 -3.85
N ILE A 72 7.39 -17.24 -4.86
CA ILE A 72 8.52 -16.63 -5.59
C ILE A 72 8.11 -15.28 -6.21
N GLY A 73 6.93 -15.19 -6.82
CA GLY A 73 6.49 -13.99 -7.55
C GLY A 73 5.41 -13.17 -6.81
N SER A 74 4.96 -13.59 -5.62
CA SER A 74 3.88 -12.88 -4.92
C SER A 74 3.82 -13.19 -3.43
N SER A 75 3.12 -12.32 -2.70
CA SER A 75 2.68 -12.57 -1.33
C SER A 75 1.17 -12.47 -1.26
N ARG A 76 0.53 -13.39 -0.55
CA ARG A 76 -0.93 -13.40 -0.36
C ARG A 76 -1.27 -13.46 1.10
N ILE A 77 -2.10 -12.54 1.55
CA ILE A 77 -2.65 -12.47 2.89
C ILE A 77 -4.15 -12.71 2.80
N GLN A 78 -4.65 -13.58 3.65
CA GLN A 78 -6.06 -13.95 3.71
C GLN A 78 -6.54 -13.87 5.14
N SER A 79 -7.77 -13.42 5.31
CA SER A 79 -8.46 -13.39 6.59
C SER A 79 -9.96 -13.38 6.39
N SER A 80 -10.70 -13.63 7.44
CA SER A 80 -12.15 -13.45 7.44
C SER A 80 -12.62 -12.70 8.69
N TYR A 81 -13.69 -11.97 8.54
CA TYR A 81 -14.36 -11.26 9.63
C TYR A 81 -15.86 -11.22 9.37
N GLN A 82 -16.66 -11.68 10.32
CA GLN A 82 -18.14 -11.69 10.25
C GLN A 82 -18.69 -12.17 8.89
N ASN A 83 -18.24 -13.32 8.41
CA ASN A 83 -18.61 -13.92 7.12
C ASN A 83 -18.16 -13.12 5.88
N ILE A 84 -17.24 -12.20 6.02
CA ILE A 84 -16.54 -11.58 4.91
C ILE A 84 -15.14 -12.20 4.81
N ALA A 85 -14.93 -13.00 3.77
CA ALA A 85 -13.61 -13.53 3.46
C ALA A 85 -12.86 -12.56 2.54
N SER A 86 -11.62 -12.28 2.87
CA SER A 86 -10.76 -11.33 2.17
C SER A 86 -9.47 -12.00 1.75
N SER A 87 -8.97 -11.63 0.58
CA SER A 87 -7.66 -12.07 0.09
C SER A 87 -6.97 -10.89 -0.59
N TRP A 88 -5.82 -10.52 -0.09
CA TRP A 88 -4.96 -9.46 -0.62
C TRP A 88 -3.68 -10.09 -1.17
N GLN A 89 -3.47 -9.98 -2.46
CA GLN A 89 -2.27 -10.45 -3.14
C GLN A 89 -1.45 -9.26 -3.61
N LEU A 90 -0.15 -9.30 -3.32
CA LEU A 90 0.83 -8.31 -3.72
C LEU A 90 1.86 -8.97 -4.64
N PHE A 91 2.19 -8.30 -5.74
CA PHE A 91 3.28 -8.71 -6.62
C PHE A 91 3.94 -7.49 -7.27
N VAL A 92 5.15 -7.69 -7.77
CA VAL A 92 5.90 -6.70 -8.55
C VAL A 92 5.91 -7.18 -9.99
N PRO A 93 5.41 -6.38 -10.97
CA PRO A 93 5.51 -6.70 -12.40
C PRO A 93 6.96 -6.85 -12.86
N GLU A 94 7.18 -7.52 -13.98
CA GLU A 94 8.51 -7.73 -14.56
C GLU A 94 9.22 -6.42 -14.92
N GLU A 95 8.45 -5.40 -15.27
CA GLU A 95 8.94 -4.08 -15.66
C GLU A 95 8.21 -2.96 -14.87
N GLY A 96 8.87 -1.80 -14.77
CA GLY A 96 8.32 -0.60 -14.14
C GLY A 96 8.61 -0.49 -12.64
N TYR A 97 8.26 0.65 -12.08
CA TYR A 97 8.53 1.02 -10.68
C TYR A 97 7.25 0.99 -9.86
N GLN A 98 6.60 -0.16 -9.81
CA GLN A 98 5.30 -0.32 -9.18
C GLN A 98 5.13 -1.68 -8.55
N GLU A 99 4.21 -1.75 -7.62
CA GLU A 99 3.64 -2.98 -7.10
C GLU A 99 2.14 -3.00 -7.38
N VAL A 100 1.61 -4.18 -7.59
CA VAL A 100 0.19 -4.39 -7.87
C VAL A 100 -0.45 -5.14 -6.71
N TRP A 101 -1.57 -4.60 -6.24
CA TRP A 101 -2.38 -5.18 -5.19
C TRP A 101 -3.70 -5.69 -5.78
N THR A 102 -3.93 -6.98 -5.64
CA THR A 102 -5.21 -7.56 -6.04
C THR A 102 -6.00 -7.91 -4.79
N LEU A 103 -7.16 -7.28 -4.65
CA LEU A 103 -8.06 -7.52 -3.55
C LEU A 103 -9.26 -8.34 -4.02
N LYS A 104 -9.55 -9.44 -3.31
CA LYS A 104 -10.75 -10.25 -3.50
C LYS A 104 -11.52 -10.27 -2.20
N ILE A 105 -12.80 -9.89 -2.25
CA ILE A 105 -13.71 -9.90 -1.12
C ILE A 105 -14.90 -10.79 -1.48
N LYS A 106 -15.25 -11.68 -0.56
CA LYS A 106 -16.37 -12.60 -0.71
C LYS A 106 -17.25 -12.56 0.53
N ASN A 107 -18.50 -12.25 0.34
CA ASN A 107 -19.50 -12.48 1.36
C ASN A 107 -19.84 -13.98 1.40
N THR A 108 -19.56 -14.65 2.50
CA THR A 108 -19.83 -16.06 2.73
C THR A 108 -21.10 -16.30 3.56
N GLY A 109 -21.72 -15.22 4.03
CA GLY A 109 -22.99 -15.26 4.75
C GLY A 109 -24.19 -15.06 3.84
N GLU A 110 -25.38 -15.23 4.42
CA GLU A 110 -26.64 -15.13 3.68
C GLU A 110 -27.15 -13.68 3.51
N ARG A 111 -26.70 -12.78 4.41
CA ARG A 111 -27.16 -11.39 4.40
C ARG A 111 -26.36 -10.54 3.43
N GLN A 112 -27.05 -9.70 2.64
CA GLN A 112 -26.41 -8.68 1.86
C GLN A 112 -25.66 -7.69 2.74
N ARG A 113 -24.44 -7.35 2.36
CA ARG A 113 -23.55 -6.41 3.06
C ARG A 113 -23.20 -5.24 2.14
N HIS A 114 -23.06 -4.06 2.72
CA HIS A 114 -22.55 -2.87 2.06
C HIS A 114 -21.21 -2.53 2.71
N LEU A 115 -20.14 -2.65 1.93
CA LEU A 115 -18.78 -2.48 2.41
C LEU A 115 -18.11 -1.31 1.71
N SER A 116 -17.38 -0.51 2.47
CA SER A 116 -16.41 0.43 1.94
C SER A 116 -15.00 -0.15 2.10
N ILE A 117 -14.17 0.08 1.10
CA ILE A 117 -12.76 -0.33 1.07
C ILE A 117 -11.91 0.92 1.12
N PHE A 118 -10.93 0.93 2.02
CA PHE A 118 -9.95 2.01 2.13
C PHE A 118 -8.56 1.43 1.94
N SER A 119 -7.84 1.95 0.96
CA SER A 119 -6.41 1.68 0.79
C SER A 119 -5.62 2.87 1.30
N ALA A 120 -4.58 2.61 2.05
CA ALA A 120 -3.70 3.66 2.55
C ALA A 120 -2.24 3.27 2.33
N VAL A 121 -1.44 4.27 1.98
CA VAL A 121 0.00 4.15 1.78
C VAL A 121 0.71 5.30 2.46
N SER A 122 1.77 5.00 3.18
CA SER A 122 2.69 6.00 3.71
C SER A 122 3.89 6.16 2.76
N PHE A 123 3.84 7.16 1.87
CA PHE A 123 4.95 7.47 0.99
C PHE A 123 6.09 8.17 1.72
N TYR A 124 7.31 7.82 1.38
CA TYR A 124 8.53 8.43 1.91
C TYR A 124 9.24 9.32 0.87
N LEU A 125 9.41 8.84 -0.34
CA LEU A 125 9.95 9.53 -1.53
C LEU A 125 11.30 10.22 -1.31
N GLU A 126 12.23 9.56 -0.64
CA GLU A 126 13.59 10.05 -0.43
C GLU A 126 14.64 8.95 -0.55
N GLY A 127 15.91 9.34 -0.74
CA GLY A 127 17.03 8.42 -0.74
C GLY A 127 17.35 7.85 0.64
N PHE A 128 17.94 6.67 0.69
CA PHE A 128 18.33 6.00 1.94
C PHE A 128 19.33 6.80 2.80
N SER A 129 20.09 7.69 2.16
CA SER A 129 21.22 8.39 2.79
C SER A 129 20.82 9.62 3.61
N TYR A 130 19.54 9.99 3.64
CA TYR A 130 19.10 11.17 4.34
C TYR A 130 18.85 10.88 5.83
N PRO A 131 19.51 11.63 6.74
CA PRO A 131 19.23 11.51 8.16
C PRO A 131 17.78 11.90 8.49
N ARG A 132 17.18 11.20 9.46
CA ARG A 132 15.79 11.45 9.90
C ARG A 132 15.46 12.90 10.27
N TYR A 133 16.42 13.70 10.70
CA TYR A 133 16.15 15.09 11.06
C TYR A 133 15.78 15.98 9.86
N TYR A 134 16.02 15.54 8.62
CA TYR A 134 15.53 16.25 7.43
C TYR A 134 14.06 15.94 7.11
N GLU A 135 13.47 14.94 7.71
CA GLU A 135 12.05 14.61 7.50
C GLU A 135 11.11 15.79 7.82
N MET A 136 11.47 16.60 8.83
CA MET A 136 10.69 17.79 9.21
C MET A 136 10.64 18.87 8.12
N TYR A 137 11.54 18.83 7.15
CA TYR A 137 11.59 19.80 6.05
C TYR A 137 11.00 19.26 4.77
N ARG A 138 10.54 18.02 4.77
CA ARG A 138 9.95 17.40 3.59
C ARG A 138 8.56 17.98 3.35
N CYS A 139 8.38 18.57 2.18
CA CYS A 139 7.07 19.00 1.70
C CYS A 139 6.51 17.91 0.78
N MET A 140 5.38 17.35 1.16
CA MET A 140 4.63 16.43 0.33
C MET A 140 3.29 17.08 -0.04
N GLU A 141 3.00 17.05 -1.33
CA GLU A 141 1.73 17.51 -1.88
C GLU A 141 0.99 16.28 -2.40
N THR A 142 -0.28 16.18 -2.10
CA THR A 142 -1.15 15.11 -2.58
C THR A 142 -2.33 15.71 -3.32
N ASP A 143 -2.77 15.05 -4.38
CA ASP A 143 -3.96 15.42 -5.13
C ASP A 143 -4.56 14.18 -5.78
N TYR A 144 -5.84 14.22 -6.15
CA TYR A 144 -6.51 13.15 -6.84
C TYR A 144 -6.52 13.39 -8.34
N ASP A 145 -6.06 12.39 -9.09
CA ASP A 145 -6.10 12.41 -10.56
C ASP A 145 -7.23 11.50 -11.06
N GLU A 146 -8.23 12.10 -11.70
CA GLU A 146 -9.39 11.37 -12.24
C GLU A 146 -9.03 10.38 -13.34
N LYS A 147 -7.99 10.65 -14.13
CA LYS A 147 -7.56 9.76 -15.22
C LYS A 147 -6.83 8.53 -14.67
N LEU A 148 -6.03 8.73 -13.64
CA LEU A 148 -5.36 7.64 -12.90
C LEU A 148 -6.31 6.91 -11.96
N LYS A 149 -7.46 7.50 -11.62
CA LYS A 149 -8.38 7.02 -10.56
C LYS A 149 -7.64 6.80 -9.25
N GLY A 150 -6.81 7.76 -8.87
CA GLY A 150 -5.93 7.58 -7.73
C GLY A 150 -5.36 8.86 -7.17
N VAL A 151 -4.79 8.74 -5.99
CA VAL A 151 -4.06 9.82 -5.33
C VAL A 151 -2.65 9.87 -5.89
N TYR A 152 -2.26 11.05 -6.27
CA TYR A 152 -0.92 11.38 -6.73
C TYR A 152 -0.19 12.12 -5.62
N CYS A 153 1.05 11.72 -5.35
CA CYS A 153 1.90 12.31 -4.33
C CYS A 153 3.18 12.87 -4.96
N ARG A 154 3.53 14.08 -4.60
CA ARG A 154 4.75 14.75 -5.02
C ARG A 154 5.57 15.16 -3.82
N SER A 155 6.86 14.84 -3.82
CA SER A 155 7.82 15.31 -2.85
C SER A 155 8.72 16.37 -3.48
N ALA A 156 8.95 17.49 -2.76
CA ALA A 156 9.95 18.50 -3.09
C ALA A 156 10.94 18.59 -1.93
N HIS A 157 12.23 18.43 -2.23
CA HIS A 157 13.27 18.58 -1.23
C HIS A 157 13.62 20.06 -1.05
N PRO A 158 13.51 20.65 0.16
CA PRO A 158 13.65 22.09 0.37
C PRO A 158 15.05 22.62 0.04
N PHE A 159 16.10 21.81 0.23
CA PHE A 159 17.48 22.17 -0.07
C PHE A 159 17.97 21.69 -1.44
N ALA A 160 17.14 20.95 -2.17
CA ALA A 160 17.42 20.46 -3.50
C ALA A 160 16.14 20.49 -4.36
N PRO A 161 15.64 21.68 -4.70
CA PRO A 161 14.34 21.84 -5.37
C PRO A 161 14.28 21.22 -6.76
N HIS A 162 15.43 20.86 -7.33
CA HIS A 162 15.52 20.11 -8.59
C HIS A 162 15.24 18.61 -8.40
N LYS A 163 15.30 18.10 -7.17
CA LYS A 163 14.95 16.72 -6.82
C LYS A 163 13.46 16.66 -6.50
N ARG A 164 12.67 16.25 -7.48
CA ARG A 164 11.23 16.03 -7.33
C ARG A 164 10.93 14.57 -7.59
N TYR A 165 10.22 13.97 -6.67
CA TYR A 165 9.82 12.57 -6.77
C TYR A 165 8.31 12.50 -6.75
N ASN A 166 7.79 11.56 -7.52
CA ASN A 166 6.35 11.37 -7.66
C ASN A 166 6.00 9.92 -7.37
N ALA A 167 4.87 9.73 -6.72
CA ALA A 167 4.27 8.42 -6.54
C ALA A 167 2.76 8.52 -6.70
N PHE A 168 2.10 7.39 -6.83
CA PHE A 168 0.66 7.32 -6.91
C PHE A 168 0.13 6.05 -6.25
N LEU A 169 -1.09 6.15 -5.76
CA LEU A 169 -1.91 5.01 -5.36
C LEU A 169 -3.19 5.06 -6.18
N ALA A 170 -3.34 4.16 -7.14
CA ALA A 170 -4.48 4.12 -8.05
C ALA A 170 -5.28 2.83 -7.89
N ALA A 171 -6.56 2.88 -8.22
CA ALA A 171 -7.45 1.74 -8.18
C ALA A 171 -8.08 1.47 -9.55
N SER A 172 -8.58 0.25 -9.78
CA SER A 172 -9.34 -0.10 -10.99
C SER A 172 -10.64 0.69 -11.11
N GLU A 173 -11.23 1.04 -9.97
CA GLU A 173 -12.44 1.83 -9.87
C GLU A 173 -12.13 3.22 -9.30
N PRO A 174 -12.91 4.26 -9.66
CA PRO A 174 -12.75 5.59 -9.09
C PRO A 174 -12.90 5.56 -7.57
N ALA A 175 -12.09 6.34 -6.87
CA ALA A 175 -12.30 6.55 -5.45
C ALA A 175 -13.55 7.39 -5.21
N TYR A 176 -14.32 7.02 -4.20
CA TYR A 176 -15.48 7.79 -3.75
C TYR A 176 -15.05 9.02 -2.94
N ALA A 177 -13.98 8.89 -2.20
CA ALA A 177 -13.35 9.95 -1.43
C ALA A 177 -11.84 9.67 -1.28
N TYR A 178 -11.07 10.70 -1.04
CA TYR A 178 -9.62 10.63 -0.78
C TYR A 178 -9.24 11.69 0.28
N ASP A 179 -8.10 11.43 0.94
CA ASP A 179 -7.51 12.33 1.92
C ASP A 179 -5.97 12.27 1.85
#